data_7533dd564c210295cc5966355ae3134c
#
_entry.id   7533dd564c210295cc5966355ae3134c
#
_cell.length_a   1.000
_cell.length_b   1.000
_cell.length_c   1.000
_cell.angle_alpha   90.00
_cell.angle_beta   90.00
_cell.angle_gamma   90.00
#
_symmetry.space_group_name_H-M   'P 1'
#
loop_
_entity.id
_entity.type
_entity.pdbx_description
1 polymer ?
#
loop_
_entity_poly.entity_id
_entity_poly.type
_entity_poly.pdbx_seq_one_letter_code
_entity_poly.pdbx_strand_id
1 'polypeptide(L)'
;MESKRICLDTDILIDSFKRDPREIIGYYTTCVNLYEFLRGLAFIGKNVDEFKVWIEANLNVLCIDNSSLKIASRIYADLRKKGNLVEDPDLLIASICIANNLALRTNNKKHFRRLEEYKLRLI
;
A
#
# COMPACT_ATOMS: atom_id res chain seq x y z
N MET A 1 1.78 -6.21 23.29
CA MET A 1 0.83 -6.10 22.18
C MET A 1 1.45 -6.49 20.86
N GLU A 2 0.84 -7.39 20.18
CA GLU A 2 1.33 -7.79 18.89
C GLU A 2 1.24 -6.64 17.88
N SER A 3 2.30 -6.42 17.19
CA SER A 3 2.35 -5.37 16.19
C SER A 3 1.53 -5.76 14.95
N LYS A 4 0.73 -4.86 14.45
CA LYS A 4 0.01 -5.04 13.20
C LYS A 4 0.90 -4.60 12.04
N ARG A 5 2.05 -5.25 11.88
CA ARG A 5 3.02 -4.92 10.83
C ARG A 5 2.56 -5.45 9.48
N ILE A 6 1.38 -5.03 9.12
CA ILE A 6 0.72 -5.38 7.87
C ILE A 6 0.30 -4.08 7.21
N CYS A 7 0.69 -3.91 5.96
CA CYS A 7 0.27 -2.78 5.13
C CYS A 7 -0.98 -3.19 4.35
N LEU A 8 -1.97 -2.33 4.36
CA LEU A 8 -3.25 -2.59 3.68
C LEU A 8 -3.25 -1.92 2.31
N ASP A 9 -3.53 -2.72 1.27
CA ASP A 9 -3.71 -2.20 -0.07
C ASP A 9 -5.03 -1.43 -0.18
N THR A 10 -5.17 -0.65 -1.23
CA THR A 10 -6.34 0.21 -1.45
C THR A 10 -7.65 -0.56 -1.41
N ASP A 11 -7.70 -1.75 -2.01
CA ASP A 11 -8.92 -2.57 -2.02
C ASP A 11 -9.34 -3.00 -0.61
N ILE A 12 -8.38 -3.25 0.28
CA ILE A 12 -8.67 -3.59 1.67
C ILE A 12 -9.23 -2.37 2.41
N LEU A 13 -8.69 -1.17 2.15
CA LEU A 13 -9.23 0.06 2.72
C LEU A 13 -10.69 0.25 2.29
N ILE A 14 -10.98 0.09 1.01
CA ILE A 14 -12.32 0.24 0.47
C ILE A 14 -13.28 -0.73 1.14
N ASP A 15 -12.90 -2.02 1.20
CA ASP A 15 -13.74 -3.05 1.82
C ASP A 15 -14.01 -2.75 3.29
N SER A 16 -12.99 -2.30 4.02
CA SER A 16 -13.12 -2.01 5.45
C SER A 16 -14.10 -0.86 5.71
N PHE A 17 -14.06 0.17 4.88
CA PHE A 17 -15.00 1.29 5.03
C PHE A 17 -16.43 0.92 4.63
N LYS A 18 -16.61 -0.13 3.84
CA LYS A 18 -17.94 -0.66 3.53
C LYS A 18 -18.49 -1.53 4.65
N ARG A 19 -17.63 -2.14 5.45
CA ARG A 19 -18.03 -3.00 6.58
C ARG A 19 -17.92 -2.23 7.89
N ASP A 20 -16.72 -2.19 8.43
CA ASP A 20 -16.43 -1.54 9.71
C ASP A 20 -14.97 -1.07 9.72
N PRO A 21 -14.72 0.22 9.54
CA PRO A 21 -13.35 0.72 9.49
C PRO A 21 -12.59 0.55 10.80
N ARG A 22 -13.29 0.31 11.93
CA ARG A 22 -12.61 0.10 13.20
C ARG A 22 -11.74 -1.15 13.20
N GLU A 23 -12.02 -2.12 12.33
CA GLU A 23 -11.25 -3.36 12.26
C GLU A 23 -9.82 -3.17 11.76
N ILE A 24 -9.53 -2.04 11.12
CA ILE A 24 -8.18 -1.77 10.60
C ILE A 24 -7.38 -0.77 11.43
N ILE A 25 -7.87 -0.35 12.58
CA ILE A 25 -7.14 0.55 13.47
C ILE A 25 -5.81 -0.09 13.88
N GLY A 26 -4.72 0.67 13.75
CA GLY A 26 -3.38 0.23 14.13
C GLY A 26 -2.59 -0.44 13.00
N TYR A 27 -3.22 -0.73 11.88
CA TYR A 27 -2.52 -1.27 10.71
C TYR A 27 -1.74 -0.17 9.99
N TYR A 28 -0.97 -0.57 8.98
CA TYR A 28 -0.22 0.34 8.13
C TYR A 28 -0.90 0.47 6.77
N THR A 29 -0.65 1.57 6.11
CA THR A 29 -0.92 1.74 4.69
C THR A 29 0.11 2.71 4.13
N THR A 30 0.09 2.95 2.83
CA THR A 30 1.03 3.90 2.23
C THR A 30 0.32 5.15 1.73
N CYS A 31 1.06 6.21 1.52
CA CYS A 31 0.49 7.43 0.94
C CYS A 31 0.03 7.20 -0.51
N VAL A 32 0.58 6.20 -1.21
CA VAL A 32 0.10 5.83 -2.55
C VAL A 32 -1.30 5.25 -2.45
N ASN A 33 -1.50 4.31 -1.51
CA ASN A 33 -2.82 3.73 -1.25
C ASN A 33 -3.81 4.79 -0.79
N LEU A 34 -3.37 5.68 0.10
CA LEU A 34 -4.22 6.75 0.59
C LEU A 34 -4.67 7.66 -0.55
N TYR A 35 -3.75 8.02 -1.44
CA TYR A 35 -4.09 8.80 -2.62
C TYR A 35 -5.13 8.07 -3.48
N GLU A 36 -4.92 6.79 -3.77
CA GLU A 36 -5.85 6.01 -4.59
C GLU A 36 -7.24 5.93 -3.96
N PHE A 37 -7.27 5.74 -2.65
CA PHE A 37 -8.53 5.70 -1.89
C PHE A 37 -9.25 7.06 -1.95
N LEU A 38 -8.53 8.13 -1.66
CA LEU A 38 -9.10 9.48 -1.61
C LEU A 38 -9.58 9.96 -2.98
N ARG A 39 -8.83 9.65 -4.05
CA ARG A 39 -9.26 10.06 -5.39
C ARG A 39 -10.57 9.39 -5.79
N GLY A 40 -10.76 8.13 -5.37
CA GLY A 40 -12.02 7.42 -5.61
C GLY A 40 -13.18 8.07 -4.88
N LEU A 41 -12.97 8.48 -3.63
CA LEU A 41 -13.99 9.20 -2.86
C LEU A 41 -14.30 10.56 -3.46
N ALA A 42 -13.28 11.28 -3.89
CA ALA A 42 -13.46 12.59 -4.54
C ALA A 42 -14.30 12.45 -5.82
N PHE A 43 -14.02 11.41 -6.60
CA PHE A 43 -14.73 11.16 -7.85
C PHE A 43 -16.24 10.95 -7.63
N ILE A 44 -16.63 10.31 -6.54
CA ILE A 44 -18.05 10.08 -6.21
C ILE A 44 -18.64 11.15 -5.29
N GLY A 45 -17.92 12.26 -5.09
CA GLY A 45 -18.44 13.41 -4.37
C GLY A 45 -18.44 13.31 -2.84
N LYS A 46 -17.64 12.40 -2.28
CA LYS A 46 -17.51 12.27 -0.83
C LYS A 46 -16.55 13.32 -0.25
N ASN A 47 -16.65 13.54 1.05
CA ASN A 47 -15.79 14.48 1.77
C ASN A 47 -14.41 13.85 2.00
N VAL A 48 -13.45 14.21 1.16
CA VAL A 48 -12.09 13.68 1.21
C VAL A 48 -11.41 13.97 2.55
N ASP A 49 -11.57 15.18 3.07
CA ASP A 49 -10.90 15.59 4.31
C ASP A 49 -11.31 14.73 5.50
N GLU A 50 -12.58 14.42 5.60
CA GLU A 50 -13.11 13.59 6.69
C GLU A 50 -12.45 12.22 6.72
N PHE A 51 -12.38 11.56 5.56
CA PHE A 51 -11.76 10.23 5.46
C PHE A 51 -10.25 10.29 5.68
N LYS A 52 -9.60 11.31 5.14
CA LYS A 52 -8.15 11.48 5.30
C LYS A 52 -7.78 11.67 6.78
N VAL A 53 -8.51 12.53 7.49
CA VAL A 53 -8.28 12.76 8.93
C VAL A 53 -8.44 11.46 9.71
N TRP A 54 -9.49 10.70 9.43
CA TRP A 54 -9.75 9.45 10.13
C TRP A 54 -8.61 8.44 9.91
N ILE A 55 -8.18 8.28 8.66
CA ILE A 55 -7.10 7.33 8.33
C ILE A 55 -5.80 7.73 9.00
N GLU A 56 -5.43 9.00 8.92
CA GLU A 56 -4.18 9.47 9.52
C GLU A 56 -4.18 9.37 11.04
N ALA A 57 -5.36 9.49 11.66
CA ALA A 57 -5.48 9.36 13.12
C ALA A 57 -5.43 7.91 13.59
N ASN A 58 -5.83 6.95 12.76
CA ASN A 58 -6.06 5.57 13.18
C ASN A 58 -5.12 4.54 12.56
N LEU A 59 -4.49 4.86 11.43
CA LEU A 59 -3.52 3.98 10.77
C LEU A 59 -2.15 4.66 10.75
N ASN A 60 -1.13 3.85 10.52
CA ASN A 60 0.23 4.35 10.28
C ASN A 60 0.40 4.52 8.78
N VAL A 61 0.45 5.76 8.31
CA VAL A 61 0.61 6.05 6.89
C VAL A 61 2.08 6.29 6.57
N LEU A 62 2.67 5.42 5.77
CA LEU A 62 4.08 5.53 5.35
C LEU A 62 4.16 6.07 3.94
N CYS A 63 5.08 6.99 3.74
CA CYS A 63 5.32 7.57 2.43
C CYS A 63 6.67 7.13 1.86
N ILE A 64 6.90 7.50 0.61
CA ILE A 64 8.14 7.21 -0.10
C ILE A 64 9.27 7.99 0.58
N ASP A 65 10.37 7.29 0.87
CA ASP A 65 11.58 7.87 1.42
C ASP A 65 12.80 7.44 0.59
N ASN A 66 14.00 7.85 1.01
CA ASN A 66 15.22 7.50 0.29
C ASN A 66 15.41 6.00 0.14
N SER A 67 15.10 5.24 1.17
CA SER A 67 15.25 3.78 1.15
C SER A 67 14.29 3.13 0.15
N SER A 68 13.02 3.50 0.19
CA SER A 68 12.03 2.95 -0.73
C SER A 68 12.30 3.37 -2.17
N LEU A 69 12.79 4.59 -2.41
CA LEU A 69 13.17 5.02 -3.76
C LEU A 69 14.29 4.17 -4.34
N LYS A 70 15.30 3.86 -3.54
CA LYS A 70 16.40 3.01 -3.98
C LYS A 70 15.91 1.61 -4.34
N ILE A 71 15.09 1.04 -3.47
CA ILE A 71 14.50 -0.29 -3.68
C ILE A 71 13.68 -0.30 -4.95
N ALA A 72 12.77 0.66 -5.11
CA ALA A 72 11.92 0.74 -6.29
C ALA A 72 12.73 0.86 -7.58
N SER A 73 13.77 1.70 -7.57
CA SER A 73 14.63 1.92 -8.74
C SER A 73 15.33 0.64 -9.17
N ARG A 74 15.84 -0.12 -8.21
CA ARG A 74 16.54 -1.39 -8.48
C ARG A 74 15.60 -2.45 -9.00
N ILE A 75 14.44 -2.58 -8.39
CA ILE A 75 13.41 -3.54 -8.82
C ILE A 75 12.94 -3.20 -10.24
N TYR A 76 12.67 -1.94 -10.49
CA TYR A 76 12.25 -1.47 -11.82
C TYR A 76 13.27 -1.90 -12.89
N ALA A 77 14.54 -1.62 -12.65
CA ALA A 77 15.60 -1.94 -13.61
C ALA A 77 15.70 -3.45 -13.85
N ASP A 78 15.62 -4.24 -12.79
CA ASP A 78 15.71 -5.69 -12.90
C ASP A 78 14.53 -6.29 -13.64
N LEU A 79 13.32 -5.86 -13.31
CA LEU A 79 12.12 -6.32 -13.98
C LEU A 79 12.08 -5.93 -15.45
N ARG A 80 12.50 -4.72 -15.76
CA ARG A 80 12.54 -4.25 -17.14
C ARG A 80 13.49 -5.07 -17.99
N LYS A 81 14.66 -5.42 -17.46
CA LYS A 81 15.63 -6.28 -18.15
C LYS A 81 15.10 -7.68 -18.39
N LYS A 82 14.22 -8.16 -17.53
CA LYS A 82 13.58 -9.47 -17.67
C LYS A 82 12.34 -9.44 -18.56
N GLY A 83 11.94 -8.26 -19.05
CA GLY A 83 10.74 -8.10 -19.84
C GLY A 83 9.46 -8.15 -19.02
N ASN A 84 9.56 -8.03 -17.72
CA ASN A 84 8.43 -8.04 -16.80
C ASN A 84 8.20 -6.63 -16.27
N LEU A 85 7.04 -6.05 -16.53
CA LEU A 85 6.71 -4.72 -16.07
C LEU A 85 5.70 -4.78 -14.92
N VAL A 86 5.87 -3.86 -13.97
CA VAL A 86 4.92 -3.62 -12.90
C VAL A 86 4.63 -2.13 -12.93
N GLU A 87 3.37 -1.76 -12.77
CA GLU A 87 2.98 -0.36 -12.77
C GLU A 87 3.60 0.37 -11.57
N ASP A 88 3.94 1.65 -11.77
CA ASP A 88 4.59 2.44 -10.72
C ASP A 88 3.86 2.44 -9.38
N PRO A 89 2.53 2.61 -9.30
CA PRO A 89 1.87 2.58 -8.00
C PRO A 89 2.12 1.27 -7.24
N ASP A 90 1.99 0.12 -7.90
CA ASP A 90 2.22 -1.18 -7.26
C ASP A 90 3.67 -1.34 -6.83
N LEU A 91 4.60 -0.90 -7.67
CA LEU A 91 6.02 -0.96 -7.36
C LEU A 91 6.37 -0.10 -6.15
N LEU A 92 5.81 1.11 -6.08
CA LEU A 92 6.07 2.02 -4.96
C LEU A 92 5.47 1.49 -3.67
N ILE A 93 4.25 0.95 -3.70
CA ILE A 93 3.61 0.32 -2.54
C ILE A 93 4.50 -0.82 -2.03
N ALA A 94 4.89 -1.72 -2.92
CA ALA A 94 5.72 -2.86 -2.56
C ALA A 94 7.06 -2.41 -1.98
N SER A 95 7.68 -1.40 -2.56
CA SER A 95 8.98 -0.90 -2.11
C SER A 95 8.91 -0.28 -0.71
N ILE A 96 7.83 0.41 -0.40
CA ILE A 96 7.60 0.94 0.95
C ILE A 96 7.45 -0.22 1.94
N CYS A 97 6.72 -1.26 1.58
CA CYS A 97 6.55 -2.44 2.42
C CYS A 97 7.89 -3.14 2.67
N ILE A 98 8.68 -3.36 1.62
CA ILE A 98 10.00 -4.01 1.74
C ILE A 98 10.93 -3.18 2.62
N ALA A 99 10.98 -1.86 2.39
CA ALA A 99 11.85 -0.97 3.14
C ALA A 99 11.51 -0.95 4.64
N ASN A 100 10.26 -1.18 4.99
CA ASN A 100 9.77 -1.09 6.36
C ASN A 100 9.46 -2.45 6.98
N ASN A 101 9.81 -3.53 6.29
CA ASN A 101 9.58 -4.89 6.76
C ASN A 101 8.11 -5.15 7.13
N LEU A 102 7.22 -4.76 6.22
CA LEU A 102 5.79 -4.97 6.36
C LEU A 102 5.32 -6.03 5.36
N ALA A 103 4.39 -6.87 5.79
CA ALA A 103 3.66 -7.71 4.86
C ALA A 103 2.57 -6.88 4.20
N LEU A 104 2.21 -7.23 2.98
CA LEU A 104 1.13 -6.55 2.25
C LEU A 104 -0.10 -7.44 2.21
N ARG A 105 -1.22 -6.90 2.67
CA ARG A 105 -2.53 -7.53 2.52
C ARG A 105 -3.25 -6.91 1.35
N THR A 106 -3.61 -7.74 0.38
CA THR A 106 -4.28 -7.31 -0.85
C THR A 106 -5.17 -8.42 -1.38
N ASN A 107 -6.25 -8.05 -2.04
CA ASN A 107 -7.07 -9.00 -2.79
C ASN A 107 -6.50 -9.24 -4.19
N ASN A 108 -5.54 -8.42 -4.61
CA ASN A 108 -4.93 -8.44 -5.93
C ASN A 108 -3.54 -9.08 -5.92
N LYS A 109 -3.42 -10.26 -5.34
CA LYS A 109 -2.12 -10.92 -5.19
C LYS A 109 -1.39 -11.12 -6.51
N LYS A 110 -2.12 -11.34 -7.58
CA LYS A 110 -1.55 -11.49 -8.92
C LYS A 110 -0.63 -10.34 -9.31
N HIS A 111 -1.01 -9.11 -8.98
CA HIS A 111 -0.25 -7.92 -9.34
C HIS A 111 1.07 -7.82 -8.59
N PHE A 112 1.17 -8.46 -7.43
CA PHE A 112 2.34 -8.34 -6.55
C PHE A 112 3.22 -9.58 -6.49
N ARG A 113 2.77 -10.71 -7.07
CA ARG A 113 3.48 -11.99 -6.91
C ARG A 113 4.92 -11.96 -7.39
N ARG A 114 5.19 -11.31 -8.52
CA ARG A 114 6.56 -11.24 -9.04
C ARG A 114 7.49 -10.43 -8.15
N LEU A 115 6.93 -9.65 -7.22
CA LEU A 115 7.71 -8.86 -6.29
C LEU A 115 8.14 -9.64 -5.05
N GLU A 116 7.60 -10.86 -4.87
CA GLU A 116 8.01 -11.73 -3.76
C GLU A 116 9.48 -12.13 -3.85
N GLU A 117 10.04 -12.22 -5.05
CA GLU A 117 11.47 -12.51 -5.18
C GLU A 117 12.36 -11.37 -4.65
N TYR A 118 11.80 -10.18 -4.46
CA TYR A 118 12.49 -9.03 -3.88
C TYR A 118 12.16 -8.85 -2.39
N LYS A 119 11.66 -9.91 -1.76
CA LYS A 119 11.35 -9.98 -0.33
C LYS A 119 10.03 -9.32 0.08
N LEU A 120 9.16 -9.03 -0.86
CA LEU A 120 7.79 -8.66 -0.52
C LEU A 120 7.08 -9.89 0.06
N ARG A 121 6.40 -9.71 1.18
CA ARG A 121 5.58 -10.78 1.78
C ARG A 121 4.11 -10.43 1.56
N LEU A 122 3.36 -11.34 0.98
CA LEU A 122 1.92 -11.20 0.76
C LEU A 122 1.15 -12.01 1.80
N ILE A 123 0.03 -11.47 2.22
CA ILE A 123 -0.88 -12.17 3.13
C ILE A 123 -2.24 -12.35 2.48
#